data_a82166d9e2a17e045f5b99d9902ace2f
#
_entry.id   a82166d9e2a17e045f5b99d9902ace2f
#
_cell.length_a   1.000
_cell.length_b   1.000
_cell.length_c   1.000
_cell.angle_alpha   90.00
_cell.angle_beta   90.00
_cell.angle_gamma   90.00
#
_symmetry.space_group_name_H-M   'P 1'
#
loop_
_entity.id
_entity.type
_entity.pdbx_description
1 polymer ?
#
loop_
_entity_poly.entity_id
_entity_poly.type
_entity_poly.pdbx_seq_one_letter_code
_entity_poly.pdbx_strand_id
1 'polypeptide(L)'
;MTMLTNDERPPAELGQQIALAGLAIYVLFAPHSVAASVIGVAFAGAGWVVRTIRTGNLGLSRSRFDLIIGLSLLWTVASALLSEEPRISIAKLQASWCVFLFYLTRTTVNRRASLMLITLLIISGSAGALYSAFDLVRGRGVVIESIAADSPFRQLGVETGDTIWRVAGRRVYSVDD
;
A
#
# COMPACT_ATOMS: atom_id res chain seq x y z
N MET A 1 38.01 -35.72 -0.79
CA MET A 1 36.87 -35.29 -1.62
C MET A 1 35.72 -34.93 -0.67
N THR A 2 35.79 -33.73 -0.11
CA THR A 2 34.88 -33.26 0.93
C THR A 2 33.77 -32.50 0.24
N MET A 3 32.58 -33.10 0.17
CA MET A 3 31.38 -32.41 -0.27
C MET A 3 31.10 -31.28 0.73
N LEU A 4 31.27 -30.04 0.30
CA LEU A 4 30.79 -28.88 1.01
C LEU A 4 29.27 -28.87 0.84
N THR A 5 28.64 -29.49 1.81
CA THR A 5 27.19 -29.35 2.03
C THR A 5 26.94 -28.05 2.75
N ASN A 6 25.93 -27.41 2.27
CA ASN A 6 25.13 -26.35 2.86
C ASN A 6 25.54 -24.92 2.59
N ASP A 7 24.78 -24.43 1.68
CA ASP A 7 24.30 -23.08 1.44
C ASP A 7 23.62 -22.49 2.71
N GLU A 8 24.30 -22.49 3.83
CA GLU A 8 23.92 -21.72 5.03
C GLU A 8 24.30 -20.27 4.78
N ARG A 9 23.45 -19.59 4.03
CA ARG A 9 23.52 -18.12 3.91
C ARG A 9 23.55 -17.53 5.31
N PRO A 10 24.48 -16.60 5.59
CA PRO A 10 24.56 -16.02 6.92
C PRO A 10 23.19 -15.46 7.31
N PRO A 11 22.73 -15.72 8.53
CA PRO A 11 21.37 -15.39 8.98
C PRO A 11 21.01 -13.90 8.92
N ALA A 12 21.99 -13.02 8.86
CA ALA A 12 21.80 -11.60 8.60
C ALA A 12 21.29 -11.33 7.16
N GLU A 13 21.73 -12.14 6.18
CA GLU A 13 21.26 -12.04 4.80
C GLU A 13 19.80 -12.49 4.63
N LEU A 14 19.39 -13.53 5.39
CA LEU A 14 18.00 -14.00 5.35
C LEU A 14 17.02 -12.89 5.76
N GLY A 15 17.27 -12.19 6.88
CA GLY A 15 16.43 -11.08 7.33
C GLY A 15 16.37 -9.95 6.29
N GLN A 16 17.50 -9.65 5.65
CA GLN A 16 17.54 -8.64 4.59
C GLN A 16 16.77 -9.08 3.34
N GLN A 17 16.88 -10.36 2.94
CA GLN A 17 16.11 -10.90 1.81
C GLN A 17 14.61 -10.87 2.05
N ILE A 18 14.16 -11.26 3.26
CA ILE A 18 12.74 -11.17 3.64
C ILE A 18 12.26 -9.73 3.59
N ALA A 19 13.04 -8.79 4.11
CA ALA A 19 12.68 -7.37 4.09
C ALA A 19 12.60 -6.83 2.66
N LEU A 20 13.54 -7.18 1.78
CA LEU A 20 13.51 -6.79 0.36
C LEU A 20 12.34 -7.42 -0.38
N ALA A 21 12.04 -8.70 -0.13
CA ALA A 21 10.87 -9.36 -0.71
C ALA A 21 9.56 -8.69 -0.28
N GLY A 22 9.43 -8.36 1.01
CA GLY A 22 8.29 -7.61 1.53
C GLY A 22 8.14 -6.23 0.87
N LEU A 23 9.24 -5.48 0.70
CA LEU A 23 9.23 -4.20 -0.02
C LEU A 23 8.85 -4.37 -1.50
N ALA A 24 9.30 -5.44 -2.16
CA ALA A 24 8.93 -5.74 -3.54
C ALA A 24 7.43 -6.04 -3.66
N ILE A 25 6.87 -6.83 -2.75
CA ILE A 25 5.42 -7.07 -2.66
C ILE A 25 4.67 -5.75 -2.44
N TYR A 26 5.13 -4.93 -1.49
CA TYR A 26 4.52 -3.62 -1.24
C TYR A 26 4.48 -2.77 -2.50
N VAL A 27 5.61 -2.59 -3.18
CA VAL A 27 5.73 -1.76 -4.38
C VAL A 27 4.90 -2.30 -5.53
N LEU A 28 4.85 -3.62 -5.69
CA LEU A 28 4.06 -4.27 -6.75
C LEU A 28 2.55 -4.07 -6.55
N PHE A 29 2.08 -4.15 -5.32
CA PHE A 29 0.64 -4.14 -5.03
C PHE A 29 0.12 -2.78 -4.55
N ALA A 30 0.97 -1.82 -4.19
CA ALA A 30 0.55 -0.50 -3.72
C ALA A 30 -0.43 0.22 -4.68
N PRO A 31 -0.27 0.15 -6.03
CA PRO A 31 -1.23 0.75 -6.95
C PRO A 31 -2.54 -0.04 -7.11
N HIS A 32 -2.60 -1.29 -6.67
CA HIS A 32 -3.71 -2.20 -6.99
C HIS A 32 -4.51 -2.65 -5.77
N SER A 33 -3.86 -2.85 -4.63
CA SER A 33 -4.48 -3.48 -3.45
C SER A 33 -3.86 -2.99 -2.15
N VAL A 34 -4.67 -2.30 -1.34
CA VAL A 34 -4.26 -1.87 0.01
C VAL A 34 -3.94 -3.08 0.89
N ALA A 35 -4.75 -4.13 0.85
CA ALA A 35 -4.54 -5.32 1.67
C ALA A 35 -3.21 -6.01 1.36
N ALA A 36 -2.91 -6.23 0.07
CA ALA A 36 -1.65 -6.85 -0.35
C ALA A 36 -0.43 -5.97 -0.03
N SER A 37 -0.56 -4.65 -0.15
CA SER A 37 0.52 -3.72 0.23
C SER A 37 0.80 -3.74 1.73
N VAL A 38 -0.23 -3.82 2.58
CA VAL A 38 -0.06 -3.97 4.05
C VAL A 38 0.66 -5.27 4.39
N ILE A 39 0.31 -6.38 3.74
CA ILE A 39 1.02 -7.65 3.90
C ILE A 39 2.49 -7.49 3.52
N GLY A 40 2.79 -6.83 2.40
CA GLY A 40 4.16 -6.53 1.99
C GLY A 40 4.95 -5.75 3.04
N VAL A 41 4.35 -4.71 3.63
CA VAL A 41 4.96 -3.94 4.73
C VAL A 41 5.19 -4.80 5.97
N ALA A 42 4.24 -5.67 6.33
CA ALA A 42 4.39 -6.56 7.47
C ALA A 42 5.57 -7.54 7.28
N PHE A 43 5.71 -8.14 6.09
CA PHE A 43 6.86 -8.97 5.75
C PHE A 43 8.17 -8.19 5.78
N ALA A 44 8.19 -6.99 5.23
CA ALA A 44 9.37 -6.14 5.25
C ALA A 44 9.79 -5.78 6.68
N GLY A 45 8.83 -5.44 7.53
CA GLY A 45 9.06 -5.18 8.95
C GLY A 45 9.57 -6.40 9.71
N ALA A 46 8.96 -7.57 9.48
CA ALA A 46 9.41 -8.82 10.08
C ALA A 46 10.88 -9.15 9.69
N GLY A 47 11.22 -9.02 8.41
CA GLY A 47 12.59 -9.21 7.93
C GLY A 47 13.57 -8.25 8.58
N TRP A 48 13.19 -6.97 8.73
CA TRP A 48 14.01 -5.97 9.40
C TRP A 48 14.21 -6.31 10.89
N VAL A 49 13.17 -6.75 11.60
CA VAL A 49 13.25 -7.18 13.01
C VAL A 49 14.19 -8.40 13.13
N VAL A 50 14.02 -9.41 12.30
CA VAL A 50 14.90 -10.60 12.29
C VAL A 50 16.36 -10.20 12.09
N ARG A 51 16.63 -9.30 11.13
CA ARG A 51 17.98 -8.78 10.89
C ARG A 51 18.51 -8.06 12.13
N THR A 52 17.72 -7.17 12.72
CA THR A 52 18.09 -6.37 13.89
C THR A 52 18.42 -7.24 15.11
N ILE A 53 17.60 -8.25 15.40
CA ILE A 53 17.83 -9.18 16.51
C ILE A 53 19.15 -9.93 16.30
N ARG A 54 19.43 -10.35 15.07
CA ARG A 54 20.62 -11.16 14.76
C ARG A 54 21.92 -10.36 14.67
N THR A 55 21.83 -9.10 14.23
CA THR A 55 23.03 -8.22 14.10
C THR A 55 23.27 -7.34 15.33
N GLY A 56 22.29 -7.23 16.23
CA GLY A 56 22.32 -6.29 17.36
C GLY A 56 22.31 -4.81 16.92
N ASN A 57 22.06 -4.54 15.63
CA ASN A 57 22.15 -3.19 15.07
C ASN A 57 20.88 -2.84 14.28
N LEU A 58 20.19 -1.77 14.69
CA LEU A 58 19.02 -1.23 14.00
C LEU A 58 19.34 -0.74 12.57
N GLY A 59 20.61 -0.50 12.26
CA GLY A 59 21.04 0.04 10.97
C GLY A 59 20.62 1.49 10.74
N LEU A 60 20.10 2.17 11.76
CA LEU A 60 19.66 3.57 11.67
C LEU A 60 20.89 4.47 11.64
N SER A 61 21.21 5.02 10.49
CA SER A 61 22.22 6.06 10.36
C SER A 61 21.55 7.44 10.42
N ARG A 62 22.15 8.39 11.15
CA ARG A 62 21.66 9.78 11.21
C ARG A 62 21.54 10.39 9.81
N SER A 63 20.41 11.07 9.57
CA SER A 63 20.13 11.78 8.34
C SER A 63 19.88 13.25 8.61
N ARG A 64 20.21 14.11 7.64
CA ARG A 64 19.78 15.51 7.67
C ARG A 64 18.25 15.68 7.68
N PHE A 65 17.53 14.64 7.20
CA PHE A 65 16.06 14.61 7.19
C PHE A 65 15.44 14.22 8.54
N ASP A 66 16.20 13.62 9.46
CA ASP A 66 15.66 13.13 10.73
C ASP A 66 15.03 14.26 11.57
N LEU A 67 15.64 15.44 11.55
CA LEU A 67 15.10 16.62 12.22
C LEU A 67 13.76 17.06 11.60
N ILE A 68 13.70 17.12 10.27
CA ILE A 68 12.49 17.54 9.54
C ILE A 68 11.37 16.53 9.77
N ILE A 69 11.68 15.24 9.68
CA ILE A 69 10.72 14.16 9.95
C ILE A 69 10.24 14.21 11.40
N GLY A 70 11.15 14.40 12.34
CA GLY A 70 10.82 14.50 13.77
C GLY A 70 9.91 15.71 14.07
N LEU A 71 10.22 16.88 13.51
CA LEU A 71 9.38 18.07 13.64
C LEU A 71 8.02 17.89 12.99
N SER A 72 7.95 17.26 11.81
CA SER A 72 6.70 16.96 11.13
C SER A 72 5.83 16.00 11.93
N LEU A 73 6.42 14.93 12.49
CA LEU A 73 5.69 14.01 13.37
C LEU A 73 5.20 14.71 14.64
N LEU A 74 6.05 15.50 15.28
CA LEU A 74 5.67 16.26 16.47
C LEU A 74 4.49 17.19 16.17
N TRP A 75 4.56 17.92 15.06
CA TRP A 75 3.48 18.79 14.62
C TRP A 75 2.19 18.01 14.33
N THR A 76 2.29 16.86 13.65
CA THR A 76 1.13 16.02 13.35
C THR A 76 0.46 15.51 14.62
N VAL A 77 1.26 15.05 15.60
CA VAL A 77 0.74 14.59 16.90
C VAL A 77 0.11 15.76 17.67
N ALA A 78 0.79 16.90 17.75
CA ALA A 78 0.25 18.08 18.43
C ALA A 78 -1.07 18.55 17.79
N SER A 79 -1.13 18.61 16.46
CA SER A 79 -2.34 18.96 15.72
C SER A 79 -3.47 17.97 15.97
N ALA A 80 -3.17 16.68 16.05
CA ALA A 80 -4.18 15.65 16.31
C ALA A 80 -4.74 15.75 17.74
N LEU A 81 -3.91 16.08 18.71
CA LEU A 81 -4.32 16.24 20.12
C LEU A 81 -5.11 17.52 20.36
N LEU A 82 -4.82 18.58 19.61
CA LEU A 82 -5.50 19.89 19.68
C LEU A 82 -6.73 19.97 18.76
N SER A 83 -7.08 18.92 18.06
CA SER A 83 -8.25 18.83 17.18
C SER A 83 -9.55 18.84 17.99
N GLU A 84 -10.64 19.34 17.40
CA GLU A 84 -12.00 19.28 17.99
C GLU A 84 -12.46 17.82 18.23
N GLU A 85 -11.98 16.88 17.40
CA GLU A 85 -12.25 15.45 17.53
C GLU A 85 -10.94 14.63 17.62
N PRO A 86 -10.28 14.62 18.79
CA PRO A 86 -8.96 14.00 18.94
C PRO A 86 -8.96 12.49 18.61
N ARG A 87 -10.05 11.79 18.93
CA ARG A 87 -10.16 10.34 18.68
C ARG A 87 -10.08 10.01 17.19
N ILE A 88 -10.78 10.78 16.35
CA ILE A 88 -10.77 10.59 14.89
C ILE A 88 -9.41 10.99 14.33
N SER A 89 -8.84 12.10 14.82
CA SER A 89 -7.54 12.60 14.37
C SER A 89 -6.40 11.64 14.73
N ILE A 90 -6.42 11.04 15.91
CA ILE A 90 -5.44 10.02 16.32
C ILE A 90 -5.58 8.75 15.46
N ALA A 91 -6.81 8.31 15.12
CA ALA A 91 -7.00 7.20 14.21
C ALA A 91 -6.39 7.45 12.82
N LYS A 92 -6.39 8.71 12.36
CA LYS A 92 -5.76 9.12 11.09
C LYS A 92 -4.22 9.15 11.13
N LEU A 93 -3.59 9.13 12.34
CA LEU A 93 -2.14 9.01 12.49
C LEU A 93 -1.58 7.70 11.89
N GLN A 94 -2.45 6.74 11.55
CA GLN A 94 -2.04 5.57 10.76
C GLN A 94 -1.33 5.97 9.45
N ALA A 95 -1.63 7.13 8.87
CA ALA A 95 -0.90 7.63 7.70
C ALA A 95 0.60 7.87 7.95
N SER A 96 1.03 7.97 9.22
CA SER A 96 2.45 8.10 9.59
C SER A 96 3.29 6.84 9.34
N TRP A 97 2.68 5.75 8.87
CA TRP A 97 3.40 4.54 8.41
C TRP A 97 4.44 4.83 7.32
N CYS A 98 4.26 5.90 6.56
CA CYS A 98 5.25 6.33 5.56
C CYS A 98 6.62 6.64 6.18
N VAL A 99 6.66 7.11 7.44
CA VAL A 99 7.91 7.35 8.17
C VAL A 99 8.62 6.02 8.48
N PHE A 100 7.87 5.03 8.93
CA PHE A 100 8.41 3.68 9.14
C PHE A 100 8.94 3.09 7.84
N LEU A 101 8.18 3.20 6.73
CA LEU A 101 8.62 2.75 5.41
C LEU A 101 9.88 3.47 4.95
N PHE A 102 10.02 4.76 5.21
CA PHE A 102 11.23 5.52 4.87
C PHE A 102 12.47 4.93 5.56
N TYR A 103 12.41 4.73 6.88
CA TYR A 103 13.54 4.17 7.62
C TYR A 103 13.81 2.71 7.25
N LEU A 104 12.76 1.91 7.05
CA LEU A 104 12.85 0.53 6.61
C LEU A 104 13.56 0.43 5.25
N THR A 105 13.12 1.22 4.29
CA THR A 105 13.71 1.26 2.95
C THR A 105 15.17 1.71 3.00
N ARG A 106 15.45 2.77 3.75
CA ARG A 106 16.79 3.32 3.88
C ARG A 106 17.79 2.34 4.51
N THR A 107 17.35 1.53 5.47
CA THR A 107 18.21 0.55 6.16
C THR A 107 18.38 -0.75 5.39
N THR A 108 17.46 -1.06 4.48
CA THR A 108 17.38 -2.38 3.82
C THR A 108 17.84 -2.32 2.37
N VAL A 109 17.59 -1.19 1.68
CA VAL A 109 17.72 -1.10 0.23
C VAL A 109 19.12 -0.58 -0.17
N ASN A 110 19.84 -1.37 -0.96
CA ASN A 110 21.06 -0.93 -1.63
C ASN A 110 20.74 -0.35 -3.03
N ARG A 111 21.74 0.20 -3.71
CA ARG A 111 21.56 0.85 -5.03
C ARG A 111 20.92 -0.08 -6.08
N ARG A 112 21.28 -1.37 -6.11
CA ARG A 112 20.70 -2.33 -7.06
C ARG A 112 19.26 -2.64 -6.73
N ALA A 113 18.95 -2.89 -5.48
CA ALA A 113 17.57 -3.10 -5.01
C ALA A 113 16.71 -1.86 -5.23
N SER A 114 17.26 -0.64 -5.03
CA SER A 114 16.55 0.61 -5.33
C SER A 114 16.11 0.69 -6.79
N LEU A 115 17.04 0.44 -7.72
CA LEU A 115 16.71 0.42 -9.15
C LEU A 115 15.64 -0.64 -9.48
N MET A 116 15.75 -1.84 -8.91
CA MET A 116 14.77 -2.90 -9.11
C MET A 116 13.39 -2.49 -8.59
N LEU A 117 13.31 -1.92 -7.37
CA LEU A 117 12.05 -1.47 -6.78
C LEU A 117 11.42 -0.33 -7.57
N ILE A 118 12.23 0.64 -8.04
CA ILE A 118 11.74 1.75 -8.88
C ILE A 118 11.20 1.20 -10.21
N THR A 119 11.92 0.30 -10.87
CA THR A 119 11.46 -0.33 -12.10
C THR A 119 10.16 -1.09 -11.89
N LEU A 120 10.07 -1.86 -10.80
CA LEU A 120 8.86 -2.59 -10.43
C LEU A 120 7.67 -1.64 -10.18
N LEU A 121 7.91 -0.52 -9.50
CA LEU A 121 6.88 0.51 -9.27
C LEU A 121 6.38 1.13 -10.57
N ILE A 122 7.28 1.46 -11.49
CA ILE A 122 6.93 2.02 -12.79
C ILE A 122 6.09 1.02 -13.59
N ILE A 123 6.52 -0.25 -13.65
CA ILE A 123 5.78 -1.29 -14.38
C ILE A 123 4.40 -1.51 -13.77
N SER A 124 4.33 -1.69 -12.45
CA SER A 124 3.08 -1.91 -11.74
C SER A 124 2.14 -0.70 -11.84
N GLY A 125 2.66 0.51 -11.64
CA GLY A 125 1.87 1.74 -11.76
C GLY A 125 1.36 1.96 -13.19
N SER A 126 2.19 1.71 -14.20
CA SER A 126 1.77 1.80 -15.60
C SER A 126 0.70 0.77 -15.95
N ALA A 127 0.83 -0.46 -15.48
CA ALA A 127 -0.18 -1.49 -15.68
C ALA A 127 -1.52 -1.10 -15.02
N GLY A 128 -1.48 -0.56 -13.79
CA GLY A 128 -2.66 -0.05 -13.11
C GLY A 128 -3.32 1.12 -13.82
N ALA A 129 -2.52 2.06 -14.31
CA ALA A 129 -3.02 3.21 -15.08
C ALA A 129 -3.68 2.77 -16.39
N LEU A 130 -3.06 1.85 -17.13
CA LEU A 130 -3.62 1.29 -18.36
C LEU A 130 -4.93 0.54 -18.09
N TYR A 131 -4.96 -0.28 -17.03
CA TYR A 131 -6.18 -0.97 -16.62
C TYR A 131 -7.31 0.01 -16.26
N SER A 132 -7.01 1.07 -15.51
CA SER A 132 -7.96 2.10 -15.13
C SER A 132 -8.46 2.89 -16.35
N ALA A 133 -7.57 3.21 -17.30
CA ALA A 133 -7.95 3.87 -18.55
C ALA A 133 -8.86 2.97 -19.40
N PHE A 134 -8.56 1.68 -19.48
CA PHE A 134 -9.40 0.71 -20.19
C PHE A 134 -10.78 0.56 -19.54
N ASP A 135 -10.84 0.51 -18.21
CA ASP A 135 -12.11 0.43 -17.46
C ASP A 135 -12.95 1.72 -17.63
N LEU A 136 -12.26 2.87 -17.76
CA LEU A 136 -12.91 4.16 -18.04
C LEU A 136 -13.54 4.20 -19.45
N VAL A 137 -12.80 3.70 -20.46
CA VAL A 137 -13.29 3.63 -21.86
C VAL A 137 -14.45 2.66 -22.01
N ARG A 138 -14.43 1.54 -21.27
CA ARG A 138 -15.53 0.56 -21.26
C ARG A 138 -16.80 1.05 -20.57
N GLY A 139 -16.73 2.14 -19.82
CA GLY A 139 -17.82 2.64 -18.99
C GLY A 139 -17.84 2.02 -17.59
N ARG A 140 -18.38 2.74 -16.63
CA ARG A 140 -18.47 2.35 -15.22
C ARG A 140 -19.86 1.96 -14.76
N GLY A 141 -20.67 1.41 -15.67
CA GLY A 141 -22.03 1.06 -15.39
C GLY A 141 -23.04 2.04 -15.99
N VAL A 142 -24.32 1.82 -15.73
CA VAL A 142 -25.43 2.60 -16.24
C VAL A 142 -25.90 3.57 -15.17
N VAL A 143 -25.95 4.86 -15.49
CA VAL A 143 -26.47 5.88 -14.59
C VAL A 143 -28.00 5.87 -14.68
N ILE A 144 -28.65 5.90 -13.53
CA ILE A 144 -30.12 5.97 -13.43
C ILE A 144 -30.53 7.41 -13.68
N GLU A 145 -31.12 7.67 -14.83
CA GLU A 145 -31.62 9.01 -15.18
C GLU A 145 -32.95 9.34 -14.50
N SER A 146 -33.81 8.34 -14.33
CA SER A 146 -35.11 8.53 -13.66
C SER A 146 -35.62 7.23 -13.04
N ILE A 147 -36.30 7.32 -11.92
CA ILE A 147 -36.95 6.19 -11.24
C ILE A 147 -38.45 6.48 -11.16
N ALA A 148 -39.27 5.57 -11.70
CA ALA A 148 -40.70 5.65 -11.60
C ALA A 148 -41.17 5.70 -10.13
N ALA A 149 -42.26 6.38 -9.86
CA ALA A 149 -42.73 6.61 -8.48
C ALA A 149 -43.09 5.32 -7.75
N ASP A 150 -43.54 4.32 -8.48
CA ASP A 150 -43.95 2.97 -8.04
C ASP A 150 -42.83 1.91 -8.14
N SER A 151 -41.65 2.31 -8.53
CA SER A 151 -40.52 1.39 -8.71
C SER A 151 -40.06 0.80 -7.38
N PRO A 152 -39.83 -0.53 -7.31
CA PRO A 152 -39.26 -1.19 -6.14
C PRO A 152 -37.85 -0.66 -5.79
N PHE A 153 -37.14 -0.07 -6.72
CA PHE A 153 -35.81 0.52 -6.50
C PHE A 153 -35.82 1.67 -5.49
N ARG A 154 -36.92 2.46 -5.44
CA ARG A 154 -37.10 3.51 -4.42
C ARG A 154 -37.19 2.96 -3.00
N GLN A 155 -37.84 1.80 -2.83
CA GLN A 155 -37.93 1.14 -1.53
C GLN A 155 -36.55 0.59 -1.04
N LEU A 156 -35.65 0.36 -1.97
CA LEU A 156 -34.27 -0.06 -1.69
C LEU A 156 -33.30 1.12 -1.47
N GLY A 157 -33.80 2.37 -1.47
CA GLY A 157 -32.99 3.55 -1.26
C GLY A 157 -32.14 3.97 -2.46
N VAL A 158 -32.48 3.49 -3.67
CA VAL A 158 -31.80 3.88 -4.91
C VAL A 158 -32.36 5.22 -5.39
N GLU A 159 -31.47 6.16 -5.72
CA GLU A 159 -31.83 7.52 -6.14
C GLU A 159 -31.42 7.76 -7.60
N THR A 160 -32.07 8.81 -8.19
CA THR A 160 -31.67 9.30 -9.51
C THR A 160 -30.23 9.84 -9.45
N GLY A 161 -29.40 9.44 -10.40
CA GLY A 161 -27.98 9.74 -10.41
C GLY A 161 -27.11 8.59 -9.90
N ASP A 162 -27.68 7.59 -9.24
CA ASP A 162 -26.96 6.39 -8.86
C ASP A 162 -26.49 5.61 -10.07
N THR A 163 -25.40 4.88 -9.91
CA THR A 163 -24.83 4.07 -10.99
C THR A 163 -24.95 2.58 -10.68
N ILE A 164 -25.65 1.86 -11.54
CA ILE A 164 -25.72 0.41 -11.50
C ILE A 164 -24.52 -0.14 -12.26
N TRP A 165 -23.61 -0.82 -11.57
CA TRP A 165 -22.42 -1.42 -12.16
C TRP A 165 -22.41 -2.95 -12.09
N ARG A 166 -23.39 -3.52 -11.37
CA ARG A 166 -23.59 -4.98 -11.25
C ARG A 166 -25.06 -5.33 -11.11
N VAL A 167 -25.52 -6.29 -11.89
CA VAL A 167 -26.84 -6.90 -11.77
C VAL A 167 -26.64 -8.42 -11.74
N ALA A 168 -27.22 -9.09 -10.75
CA ALA A 168 -27.12 -10.54 -10.55
C ALA A 168 -25.67 -11.09 -10.62
N GLY A 169 -24.70 -10.32 -10.08
CA GLY A 169 -23.29 -10.68 -10.07
C GLY A 169 -22.52 -10.40 -11.37
N ARG A 170 -23.19 -10.02 -12.46
CA ARG A 170 -22.57 -9.65 -13.74
C ARG A 170 -22.36 -8.12 -13.80
N ARG A 171 -21.20 -7.69 -14.33
CA ARG A 171 -20.96 -6.26 -14.59
C ARG A 171 -21.83 -5.79 -15.75
N VAL A 172 -22.43 -4.62 -15.56
CA VAL A 172 -23.21 -3.90 -16.57
C VAL A 172 -22.36 -2.75 -17.09
N TYR A 173 -22.20 -2.66 -18.40
CA TYR A 173 -21.41 -1.60 -19.05
C TYR A 173 -22.29 -0.66 -19.87
N SER A 174 -23.42 -1.15 -20.37
CA SER A 174 -24.40 -0.39 -21.16
C SER A 174 -25.83 -0.76 -20.77
N VAL A 175 -26.80 -0.01 -21.32
CA VAL A 175 -28.25 -0.25 -21.11
C VAL A 175 -28.70 -1.57 -21.78
N ASP A 176 -27.93 -2.06 -22.76
CA ASP A 176 -28.25 -3.24 -23.57
C ASP A 176 -27.66 -4.55 -22.99
N ASP A 177 -26.94 -4.50 -21.86
CA ASP A 177 -26.38 -5.64 -21.13
C ASP A 177 -27.46 -6.23 -20.19
#